data_9f71a54c56c9373e6ba0a9ac0aaf7279
#
_entry.id   9f71a54c56c9373e6ba0a9ac0aaf7279
#
_cell.length_a   1.000
_cell.length_b   1.000
_cell.length_c   1.000
_cell.angle_alpha   90.00
_cell.angle_beta   90.00
_cell.angle_gamma   90.00
#
_symmetry.space_group_name_H-M   'P 1'
#
loop_
_entity.id
_entity.type
_entity.pdbx_description
1 polymer ?
#
loop_
_entity_poly.entity_id
_entity_poly.type
_entity_poly.pdbx_seq_one_letter_code
_entity_poly.pdbx_strand_id
1 'polypeptide(L)'
;MQKQYGLIGCGMMGEEHIRFVNILDGAKVSHVYDPVPQRAEIAAFLAGGAKIYESLKELVTAPDVDALIIASPNFLHADQLTQISALRTLPILCEKPLYVNQAQEPAIRGMGSRER
;
A
#
# COMPACT_ATOMS: atom_id res chain seq x y z
N MET A 1 0.29 -15.49 14.76
CA MET A 1 -0.58 -14.35 14.38
C MET A 1 -0.14 -13.81 13.04
N GLN A 2 -1.07 -13.57 12.14
CA GLN A 2 -0.74 -13.07 10.81
C GLN A 2 -0.57 -11.57 10.81
N LYS A 3 0.48 -11.08 10.11
CA LYS A 3 0.63 -9.66 9.86
C LYS A 3 -0.32 -9.25 8.73
N GLN A 4 -1.06 -8.18 8.96
CA GLN A 4 -2.09 -7.74 8.03
C GLN A 4 -1.59 -6.55 7.22
N TYR A 5 -1.47 -6.75 5.91
CA TYR A 5 -0.97 -5.73 5.01
C TYR A 5 -2.12 -5.00 4.32
N GLY A 6 -1.96 -3.69 4.19
CA GLY A 6 -2.83 -2.88 3.36
C GLY A 6 -2.15 -2.61 2.03
N LEU A 7 -2.84 -2.91 0.94
CA LEU A 7 -2.32 -2.70 -0.41
C LEU A 7 -2.95 -1.45 -1.02
N ILE A 8 -2.09 -0.52 -1.41
CA ILE A 8 -2.51 0.71 -2.08
C ILE A 8 -2.06 0.61 -3.53
N GLY A 9 -3.03 0.55 -4.43
CA GLY A 9 -2.76 0.32 -5.85
C GLY A 9 -2.93 -1.14 -6.20
N CYS A 10 -3.99 -1.46 -6.94
CA CYS A 10 -4.42 -2.83 -7.20
C CYS A 10 -4.31 -3.21 -8.67
N GLY A 11 -3.39 -2.58 -9.40
CA GLY A 11 -3.10 -2.98 -10.78
C GLY A 11 -2.20 -4.20 -10.84
N MET A 12 -1.51 -4.36 -11.97
CA MET A 12 -0.67 -5.54 -12.20
C MET A 12 0.36 -5.76 -11.09
N MET A 13 1.07 -4.70 -10.69
CA MET A 13 2.09 -4.84 -9.64
C MET A 13 1.46 -5.15 -8.30
N GLY A 14 0.28 -4.58 -8.01
CA GLY A 14 -0.43 -4.91 -6.78
C GLY A 14 -0.80 -6.38 -6.72
N GLU A 15 -1.25 -6.94 -7.84
CA GLU A 15 -1.58 -8.36 -7.91
C GLU A 15 -0.36 -9.23 -7.69
N GLU A 16 0.80 -8.82 -8.21
CA GLU A 16 2.03 -9.56 -7.97
C GLU A 16 2.39 -9.60 -6.49
N HIS A 17 2.23 -8.48 -5.81
CA HIS A 17 2.48 -8.44 -4.37
C HIS A 17 1.52 -9.34 -3.60
N ILE A 18 0.27 -9.40 -4.01
CA ILE A 18 -0.70 -10.28 -3.38
C ILE A 18 -0.25 -11.74 -3.54
N ARG A 19 0.15 -12.13 -4.73
CA ARG A 19 0.61 -13.49 -4.98
C ARG A 19 1.81 -13.84 -4.13
N PHE A 20 2.75 -12.90 -4.00
CA PHE A 20 3.93 -13.12 -3.17
C PHE A 20 3.55 -13.29 -1.70
N VAL A 21 2.70 -12.41 -1.19
CA VAL A 21 2.28 -12.46 0.22
C VAL A 21 1.52 -13.76 0.51
N ASN A 22 0.73 -14.24 -0.46
CA ASN A 22 -0.06 -15.46 -0.28
C ASN A 22 0.80 -16.69 -0.02
N ILE A 23 2.06 -16.70 -0.46
CA ILE A 23 2.94 -17.85 -0.22
C ILE A 23 3.79 -17.70 1.03
N LEU A 24 3.67 -16.58 1.74
CA LEU A 24 4.40 -16.35 2.98
C LEU A 24 3.56 -16.79 4.17
N ASP A 25 4.20 -17.50 5.10
CA ASP A 25 3.55 -17.83 6.37
C ASP A 25 3.51 -16.57 7.23
N GLY A 26 2.40 -16.36 7.91
CA GLY A 26 2.29 -15.26 8.85
C GLY A 26 2.01 -13.90 8.25
N ALA A 27 1.62 -13.85 6.98
CA ALA A 27 1.29 -12.59 6.32
C ALA A 27 0.07 -12.76 5.42
N LYS A 28 -0.73 -11.70 5.33
CA LYS A 28 -1.85 -11.68 4.37
C LYS A 28 -2.13 -10.24 3.97
N VAL A 29 -2.66 -10.06 2.76
CA VAL A 29 -3.20 -8.77 2.34
C VAL A 29 -4.67 -8.77 2.75
N SER A 30 -5.00 -7.97 3.76
CA SER A 30 -6.35 -7.95 4.34
C SER A 30 -7.11 -6.67 4.01
N HIS A 31 -6.42 -5.67 3.47
CA HIS A 31 -7.00 -4.36 3.18
C HIS A 31 -6.51 -3.93 1.81
N VAL A 32 -7.41 -3.47 0.93
CA VAL A 32 -7.02 -3.02 -0.41
C VAL A 32 -7.71 -1.70 -0.73
N TYR A 33 -7.02 -0.88 -1.49
CA TYR A 33 -7.56 0.38 -2.01
C TYR A 33 -7.04 0.64 -3.41
N ASP A 34 -7.93 1.03 -4.31
CA ASP A 34 -7.59 1.52 -5.64
C ASP A 34 -8.70 2.47 -6.08
N PRO A 35 -8.37 3.61 -6.71
CA PRO A 35 -9.41 4.52 -7.18
C PRO A 35 -10.31 3.91 -8.26
N VAL A 36 -9.87 2.81 -8.88
CA VAL A 36 -10.69 2.07 -9.85
C VAL A 36 -11.33 0.88 -9.12
N PRO A 37 -12.66 0.92 -8.88
CA PRO A 37 -13.31 -0.12 -8.06
C PRO A 37 -13.11 -1.54 -8.55
N GLN A 38 -13.10 -1.74 -9.87
CA GLN A 38 -12.90 -3.08 -10.44
C GLN A 38 -11.55 -3.67 -10.07
N ARG A 39 -10.51 -2.84 -10.03
CA ARG A 39 -9.17 -3.32 -9.64
C ARG A 39 -9.15 -3.74 -8.18
N ALA A 40 -9.82 -2.97 -7.33
CA ALA A 40 -9.90 -3.31 -5.91
C ALA A 40 -10.65 -4.62 -5.70
N GLU A 41 -11.71 -4.86 -6.47
CA GLU A 41 -12.49 -6.10 -6.37
C GLU A 41 -11.67 -7.31 -6.78
N ILE A 42 -10.91 -7.21 -7.87
CA ILE A 42 -10.05 -8.30 -8.31
C ILE A 42 -8.97 -8.59 -7.27
N ALA A 43 -8.36 -7.54 -6.74
CA ALA A 43 -7.32 -7.69 -5.72
C ALA A 43 -7.87 -8.34 -4.46
N ALA A 44 -9.05 -7.92 -4.02
CA ALA A 44 -9.68 -8.49 -2.83
C ALA A 44 -9.93 -9.98 -3.01
N PHE A 45 -10.39 -10.38 -4.19
CA PHE A 45 -10.61 -11.79 -4.50
C PHE A 45 -9.31 -12.58 -4.47
N LEU A 46 -8.26 -12.05 -5.13
CA LEU A 46 -6.96 -12.72 -5.16
C LEU A 46 -6.35 -12.86 -3.77
N ALA A 47 -6.63 -11.92 -2.90
CA ALA A 47 -6.10 -11.93 -1.54
C ALA A 47 -6.91 -12.83 -0.60
N GLY A 48 -7.96 -13.48 -1.09
CA GLY A 48 -8.75 -14.37 -0.29
C GLY A 48 -9.87 -13.70 0.49
N GLY A 49 -10.30 -12.52 0.06
CA GLY A 49 -11.42 -11.81 0.68
C GLY A 49 -10.99 -10.58 1.48
N ALA A 50 -10.02 -9.83 0.98
CA ALA A 50 -9.61 -8.60 1.63
C ALA A 50 -10.75 -7.59 1.63
N LYS A 51 -10.73 -6.69 2.62
CA LYS A 51 -11.71 -5.61 2.69
C LYS A 51 -11.30 -4.49 1.73
N ILE A 52 -12.26 -4.00 0.97
CA ILE A 52 -12.05 -2.90 0.04
C ILE A 52 -12.37 -1.59 0.74
N TYR A 53 -11.45 -0.62 0.63
CA TYR A 53 -11.64 0.70 1.21
C TYR A 53 -11.87 1.72 0.10
N GLU A 54 -12.67 2.72 0.39
CA GLU A 54 -13.05 3.73 -0.61
C GLU A 54 -12.05 4.87 -0.69
N SER A 55 -11.15 4.98 0.26
CA SER A 55 -10.14 6.02 0.25
C SER A 55 -8.85 5.52 0.89
N LEU A 56 -7.75 6.16 0.50
CA LEU A 56 -6.46 5.87 1.11
C LEU A 56 -6.50 6.16 2.62
N LYS A 57 -7.14 7.25 3.01
CA LYS A 57 -7.25 7.62 4.41
C LYS A 57 -7.93 6.53 5.24
N GLU A 58 -9.03 5.99 4.74
CA GLU A 58 -9.75 4.95 5.47
C GLU A 58 -8.91 3.69 5.64
N LEU A 59 -8.18 3.30 4.62
CA LEU A 59 -7.32 2.13 4.70
C LEU A 59 -6.20 2.35 5.72
N VAL A 60 -5.51 3.48 5.63
CA VAL A 60 -4.35 3.76 6.48
C VAL A 60 -4.74 3.87 7.95
N THR A 61 -5.93 4.37 8.24
CA THR A 61 -6.39 4.56 9.61
C THR A 61 -7.14 3.36 10.17
N ALA A 62 -7.31 2.30 9.39
CA ALA A 62 -7.93 1.08 9.88
C ALA A 62 -7.10 0.52 11.04
N PRO A 63 -7.74 0.16 12.18
CA PRO A 63 -6.98 -0.23 13.37
C PRO A 63 -6.24 -1.56 13.23
N ASP A 64 -6.67 -2.41 12.32
CA ASP A 64 -6.08 -3.75 12.18
C ASP A 64 -5.08 -3.87 11.03
N VAL A 65 -4.69 -2.77 10.39
CA VAL A 65 -3.63 -2.81 9.39
C VAL A 65 -2.27 -2.68 10.07
N ASP A 66 -1.34 -3.58 9.77
CA ASP A 66 -0.03 -3.63 10.42
C ASP A 66 1.06 -2.97 9.60
N ALA A 67 0.94 -3.01 8.27
CA ALA A 67 1.94 -2.46 7.38
C ALA A 67 1.30 -2.19 6.02
N LEU A 68 1.96 -1.39 5.20
CA LEU A 68 1.43 -0.98 3.91
C LEU A 68 2.34 -1.42 2.77
N ILE A 69 1.73 -1.73 1.63
CA ILE A 69 2.43 -1.96 0.37
C ILE A 69 1.89 -0.94 -0.63
N ILE A 70 2.77 -0.13 -1.22
CA ILE A 70 2.37 0.85 -2.22
C ILE A 70 2.80 0.34 -3.59
N ALA A 71 1.82 0.01 -4.41
CA ALA A 71 2.03 -0.49 -5.77
C ALA A 71 1.29 0.35 -6.81
N SER A 72 0.94 1.57 -6.45
CA SER A 72 0.29 2.53 -7.35
C SER A 72 1.30 3.05 -8.37
N PRO A 73 0.83 3.76 -9.42
CA PRO A 73 1.75 4.33 -10.41
C PRO A 73 2.82 5.21 -9.78
N ASN A 74 4.02 5.19 -10.35
CA ASN A 74 5.18 5.89 -9.79
C ASN A 74 4.93 7.35 -9.47
N PHE A 75 4.18 8.05 -10.32
CA PHE A 75 3.97 9.48 -10.11
C PHE A 75 3.10 9.80 -8.89
N LEU A 76 2.46 8.80 -8.30
CA LEU A 76 1.65 8.99 -7.09
C LEU A 76 2.41 8.68 -5.81
N HIS A 77 3.58 8.05 -5.89
CA HIS A 77 4.27 7.55 -4.69
C HIS A 77 4.58 8.64 -3.68
N ALA A 78 5.17 9.75 -4.14
CA ALA A 78 5.56 10.81 -3.21
C ALA A 78 4.35 11.42 -2.50
N ASP A 79 3.27 11.68 -3.26
CA ASP A 79 2.06 12.24 -2.67
C ASP A 79 1.44 11.28 -1.67
N GLN A 80 1.40 10.00 -2.00
CA GLN A 80 0.82 9.00 -1.12
C GLN A 80 1.65 8.83 0.16
N LEU A 81 2.97 8.80 0.03
CA LEU A 81 3.84 8.72 1.21
C LEU A 81 3.63 9.92 2.12
N THR A 82 3.48 11.10 1.56
CA THR A 82 3.21 12.31 2.33
C THR A 82 1.89 12.22 3.07
N GLN A 83 0.83 11.79 2.39
CA GLN A 83 -0.48 11.63 3.00
C GLN A 83 -0.45 10.60 4.13
N ILE A 84 0.17 9.46 3.89
CA ILE A 84 0.26 8.39 4.89
C ILE A 84 1.00 8.88 6.12
N SER A 85 2.13 9.56 5.92
CA SER A 85 2.95 10.04 7.03
C SER A 85 2.18 11.02 7.92
N ALA A 86 1.27 11.79 7.34
CA ALA A 86 0.44 12.73 8.10
C ALA A 86 -0.65 12.03 8.89
N LEU A 87 -1.03 10.82 8.49
CA LEU A 87 -2.12 10.09 9.13
C LEU A 87 -1.62 9.11 10.19
N ARG A 88 -0.51 8.42 9.91
CA ARG A 88 -0.09 7.32 10.75
C ARG A 88 1.35 6.92 10.45
N THR A 89 2.04 6.37 11.44
CA THR A 89 3.36 5.80 11.24
C THR A 89 3.23 4.28 11.15
N LEU A 90 3.49 3.74 9.96
CA LEU A 90 3.43 2.30 9.69
C LEU A 90 4.63 1.91 8.83
N PRO A 91 5.10 0.66 8.94
CA PRO A 91 6.08 0.16 7.98
C PRO A 91 5.50 0.20 6.57
N ILE A 92 6.29 0.63 5.61
CA ILE A 92 5.84 0.78 4.22
C ILE A 92 6.83 0.11 3.28
N LEU A 93 6.32 -0.74 2.40
CA LEU A 93 7.06 -1.25 1.26
C LEU A 93 6.58 -0.50 0.03
N CYS A 94 7.47 0.23 -0.63
CA CYS A 94 7.12 1.04 -1.78
C CYS A 94 7.99 0.66 -2.96
N GLU A 95 7.35 0.47 -4.13
CA GLU A 95 8.08 0.19 -5.36
C GLU A 95 8.89 1.41 -5.80
N LYS A 96 10.02 1.16 -6.41
CA LYS A 96 10.85 2.25 -6.94
C LYS A 96 10.33 2.69 -8.31
N PRO A 97 10.55 3.95 -8.71
CA PRO A 97 11.18 5.00 -7.91
C PRO A 97 10.23 5.59 -6.87
N LEU A 98 10.80 6.13 -5.79
CA LEU A 98 10.02 6.73 -4.71
C LEU A 98 9.49 8.11 -5.07
N TYR A 99 10.09 8.75 -6.06
CA TYR A 99 9.64 10.07 -6.52
C TYR A 99 9.91 10.19 -8.01
N VAL A 100 9.20 11.12 -8.67
CA VAL A 100 9.30 11.31 -10.11
C VAL A 100 10.05 12.58 -10.51
N ASN A 101 10.36 13.46 -9.55
CA ASN A 101 11.13 14.68 -9.80
C ASN A 101 11.83 15.14 -8.52
N GLN A 102 12.81 16.01 -8.68
CA GLN A 102 13.62 16.47 -7.56
C GLN A 102 12.84 17.29 -6.54
N ALA A 103 11.76 17.94 -6.95
CA ALA A 103 10.96 18.73 -6.03
C ALA A 103 10.31 17.88 -4.94
N GLN A 104 10.10 16.60 -5.19
CA GLN A 104 9.49 15.69 -4.23
C GLN A 104 10.51 15.01 -3.33
N GLU A 105 11.79 15.07 -3.66
CA GLU A 105 12.83 14.35 -2.95
C GLU A 105 12.93 14.68 -1.46
N PRO A 106 12.89 15.96 -1.04
CA PRO A 106 13.02 16.25 0.38
C PRO A 106 11.95 15.61 1.25
N ALA A 107 10.70 15.56 0.76
CA ALA A 107 9.62 14.94 1.51
C ALA A 107 9.84 13.44 1.66
N ILE A 108 10.30 12.79 0.60
CA ILE A 108 10.56 11.35 0.63
C ILE A 108 11.72 11.03 1.56
N ARG A 109 12.77 11.83 1.55
CA ARG A 109 13.91 11.63 2.44
C ARG A 109 13.51 11.70 3.90
N GLY A 110 12.60 12.61 4.23
CA GLY A 110 12.12 12.72 5.60
C GLY A 110 11.37 11.50 6.08
N MET A 111 10.89 10.66 5.15
CA MET A 111 10.13 9.46 5.46
C MET A 111 10.92 8.18 5.19
N GLY A 112 12.13 8.28 4.65
CA GLY A 112 12.87 7.12 4.16
C GLY A 112 13.10 6.04 5.19
N SER A 113 13.26 6.40 6.45
CA SER A 113 13.50 5.44 7.52
C SER A 113 12.31 4.53 7.80
N ARG A 114 11.14 4.84 7.27
CA ARG A 114 9.92 4.04 7.46
C ARG A 114 9.73 2.98 6.39
N GLU A 115 10.52 3.03 5.35
CA GLU A 115 10.39 2.09 4.25
C GLU A 115 11.10 0.79 4.55
N ARG A 116 10.54 -0.31 4.01
CA ARG A 116 11.14 -1.64 4.18
C ARG A 116 11.07 -2.44 2.89
#